data_12f05f202ef09df418e9956b8f7a10cd
#
_entry.id   12f05f202ef09df418e9956b8f7a10cd
#
_cell.length_a   1.000
_cell.length_b   1.000
_cell.length_c   1.000
_cell.angle_alpha   90.00
_cell.angle_beta   90.00
_cell.angle_gamma   90.00
#
_symmetry.space_group_name_H-M   'P 1'
#
loop_
_entity.id
_entity.type
_entity.pdbx_description
1 polymer ?
#
loop_
_entity_poly.entity_id
_entity_poly.type
_entity_poly.pdbx_seq_one_letter_code
_entity_poly.pdbx_strand_id
1 'polypeptide(L)'
;NHLTRDQLQTLRKDWYAPNNMTLIVVGDLDKLLPAYLERTYGQLTPVEPSEHLPLPQIQQTAASHRELIHGWVGNSAKLHWLLPEPVLDNQHDETYDLLKDYLDWALYRQLRLRHGLSYGPWAEREVLGGVGFLSLNADLERENLDEAEQVLHDLKAQLLKDGLDPATFTRLQQAAIARQAWAVQGNSALADYYWSAAGDYDNGHFSDPAKRIKAIKLDQANQALRELLKQPGYWRIEKPLFSYDTLSWSGAGLLALMVIGWVGVRRYRKRVE
;
A
#
# COMPACT_ATOMS: atom_id res chain seq x y z
N ASN A 1 16.75 22.53 -2.44
CA ASN A 1 17.85 21.58 -2.24
C ASN A 1 18.71 21.59 -3.50
N HIS A 2 19.96 22.05 -3.39
CA HIS A 2 20.89 22.08 -4.49
C HIS A 2 21.98 21.02 -4.25
N LEU A 3 21.87 19.90 -4.95
CA LEU A 3 22.93 18.89 -4.95
C LEU A 3 24.09 19.38 -5.82
N THR A 4 25.30 19.31 -5.28
CA THR A 4 26.52 19.66 -6.00
C THR A 4 27.15 18.43 -6.66
N ARG A 5 27.94 18.63 -7.69
CA ARG A 5 28.69 17.55 -8.35
C ARG A 5 29.60 16.80 -7.37
N ASP A 6 30.23 17.54 -6.44
CA ASP A 6 31.17 16.94 -5.48
C ASP A 6 30.43 16.04 -4.47
N GLN A 7 29.22 16.42 -4.03
CA GLN A 7 28.39 15.58 -3.19
C GLN A 7 28.00 14.27 -3.90
N LEU A 8 27.66 14.33 -5.19
CA LEU A 8 27.36 13.13 -5.98
C LEU A 8 28.59 12.24 -6.20
N GLN A 9 29.77 12.83 -6.40
CA GLN A 9 31.01 12.08 -6.52
C GLN A 9 31.41 11.41 -5.20
N THR A 10 31.23 12.07 -4.09
CA THR A 10 31.44 11.51 -2.74
C THR A 10 30.50 10.35 -2.51
N LEU A 11 29.20 10.54 -2.73
CA LEU A 11 28.21 9.48 -2.62
C LEU A 11 28.59 8.25 -3.48
N ARG A 12 29.01 8.48 -4.73
CA ARG A 12 29.43 7.39 -5.59
C ARG A 12 30.63 6.63 -5.04
N LYS A 13 31.65 7.33 -4.53
CA LYS A 13 32.85 6.70 -3.95
C LYS A 13 32.52 5.87 -2.70
N ASP A 14 31.63 6.38 -1.85
CA ASP A 14 31.33 5.78 -0.56
C ASP A 14 30.38 4.58 -0.68
N TRP A 15 29.49 4.58 -1.69
CA TRP A 15 28.43 3.59 -1.80
C TRP A 15 28.59 2.60 -2.94
N TYR A 16 29.24 2.98 -4.05
CA TYR A 16 29.47 2.09 -5.20
C TYR A 16 30.85 1.39 -5.08
N ALA A 17 31.00 0.64 -4.00
CA ALA A 17 32.18 -0.16 -3.72
C ALA A 17 31.85 -1.66 -3.88
N PRO A 18 32.81 -2.52 -4.25
CA PRO A 18 32.56 -3.93 -4.54
C PRO A 18 31.96 -4.70 -3.35
N ASN A 19 32.32 -4.31 -2.15
CA ASN A 19 31.79 -4.90 -0.91
C ASN A 19 30.39 -4.38 -0.50
N ASN A 20 29.84 -3.42 -1.25
CA ASN A 20 28.48 -2.89 -1.08
C ASN A 20 27.63 -3.07 -2.34
N MET A 21 28.04 -3.94 -3.25
CA MET A 21 27.36 -4.19 -4.52
C MET A 21 27.05 -5.68 -4.67
N THR A 22 25.86 -5.99 -5.11
CA THR A 22 25.46 -7.33 -5.53
C THR A 22 25.16 -7.33 -7.01
N LEU A 23 25.79 -8.23 -7.76
CA LEU A 23 25.56 -8.39 -9.19
C LEU A 23 24.77 -9.69 -9.42
N ILE A 24 23.62 -9.59 -10.01
CA ILE A 24 22.80 -10.73 -10.42
C ILE A 24 22.79 -10.80 -11.94
N VAL A 25 23.28 -11.90 -12.49
CA VAL A 25 23.34 -12.13 -13.92
C VAL A 25 22.58 -13.40 -14.27
N VAL A 26 21.60 -13.27 -15.14
CA VAL A 26 20.74 -14.38 -15.57
C VAL A 26 20.71 -14.45 -17.08
N GLY A 27 20.95 -15.63 -17.62
CA GLY A 27 20.95 -15.87 -19.07
C GLY A 27 21.79 -17.08 -19.46
N ASP A 28 22.06 -17.18 -20.74
CA ASP A 28 23.06 -18.11 -21.27
C ASP A 28 24.46 -17.51 -21.04
N LEU A 29 25.04 -17.86 -19.91
CA LEU A 29 26.27 -17.23 -19.45
C LEU A 29 27.50 -17.86 -20.12
N ASP A 30 28.32 -17.02 -20.75
CA ASP A 30 29.62 -17.44 -21.28
C ASP A 30 30.55 -17.94 -20.17
N LYS A 31 31.32 -19.00 -20.46
CA LYS A 31 32.29 -19.57 -19.52
C LYS A 31 33.39 -18.56 -19.09
N LEU A 32 33.64 -17.52 -19.89
CA LEU A 32 34.58 -16.45 -19.60
C LEU A 32 33.99 -15.32 -18.75
N LEU A 33 32.67 -15.32 -18.51
CA LEU A 33 32.01 -14.29 -17.71
C LEU A 33 32.61 -14.11 -16.31
N PRO A 34 32.90 -15.16 -15.52
CA PRO A 34 33.54 -14.99 -14.21
C PRO A 34 34.89 -14.26 -14.30
N ALA A 35 35.72 -14.62 -15.28
CA ALA A 35 37.03 -13.96 -15.49
C ALA A 35 36.85 -12.50 -15.94
N TYR A 36 35.84 -12.22 -16.74
CA TYR A 36 35.51 -10.84 -17.13
C TYR A 36 35.05 -10.01 -15.94
N LEU A 37 34.18 -10.56 -15.07
CA LEU A 37 33.71 -9.88 -13.88
C LEU A 37 34.86 -9.62 -12.89
N GLU A 38 35.71 -10.59 -12.68
CA GLU A 38 36.91 -10.45 -11.83
C GLU A 38 37.82 -9.32 -12.34
N ARG A 39 38.05 -9.25 -13.65
CA ARG A 39 38.88 -8.21 -14.24
C ARG A 39 38.29 -6.83 -14.19
N THR A 40 36.95 -6.71 -14.23
CA THR A 40 36.24 -5.42 -14.27
C THR A 40 35.84 -4.92 -12.87
N TYR A 41 35.30 -5.77 -12.04
CA TYR A 41 34.79 -5.42 -10.72
C TYR A 41 35.71 -5.86 -9.58
N GLY A 42 36.45 -6.96 -9.74
CA GLY A 42 37.36 -7.46 -8.72
C GLY A 42 38.58 -6.56 -8.46
N GLN A 43 38.83 -5.59 -9.35
CA GLN A 43 39.89 -4.59 -9.18
C GLN A 43 39.40 -3.29 -8.48
N LEU A 44 38.13 -3.18 -8.20
CA LEU A 44 37.57 -2.03 -7.45
C LEU A 44 38.06 -2.09 -6.01
N THR A 45 38.49 -0.94 -5.49
CA THR A 45 38.96 -0.86 -4.10
C THR A 45 37.78 -0.99 -3.15
N PRO A 46 37.80 -1.94 -2.20
CA PRO A 46 36.80 -1.99 -1.15
C PRO A 46 36.84 -0.70 -0.33
N VAL A 47 35.67 -0.21 0.04
CA VAL A 47 35.51 0.95 0.90
C VAL A 47 34.72 0.51 2.13
N GLU A 48 35.13 0.94 3.30
CA GLU A 48 34.33 0.71 4.50
C GLU A 48 32.98 1.44 4.33
N PRO A 49 31.85 0.70 4.27
CA PRO A 49 30.56 1.35 4.03
C PRO A 49 30.29 2.34 5.17
N SER A 50 29.80 3.52 4.82
CA SER A 50 29.31 4.49 5.79
C SER A 50 28.29 3.80 6.69
N GLU A 51 28.37 4.01 8.00
CA GLU A 51 27.35 3.49 8.92
C GLU A 51 25.98 3.92 8.44
N HIS A 52 25.10 2.95 8.27
CA HIS A 52 23.71 3.23 7.99
C HIS A 52 23.12 3.98 9.17
N LEU A 53 22.60 5.17 8.93
CA LEU A 53 21.82 5.86 9.95
C LEU A 53 20.68 4.92 10.35
N PRO A 54 20.52 4.66 11.67
CA PRO A 54 19.42 3.83 12.10
C PRO A 54 18.11 4.46 11.60
N LEU A 55 17.27 3.64 10.97
CA LEU A 55 15.95 4.10 10.57
C LEU A 55 15.21 4.58 11.81
N PRO A 56 14.49 5.70 11.72
CA PRO A 56 13.71 6.19 12.85
C PRO A 56 12.73 5.11 13.26
N GLN A 57 12.72 4.78 14.55
CA GLN A 57 11.75 3.84 15.08
C GLN A 57 10.35 4.41 14.85
N ILE A 58 9.53 3.65 14.15
CA ILE A 58 8.13 4.01 13.94
C ILE A 58 7.43 3.85 15.29
N GLN A 59 7.08 4.96 15.91
CA GLN A 59 6.25 4.93 17.11
C GLN A 59 4.83 4.60 16.67
N GLN A 60 4.30 3.50 17.15
CA GLN A 60 2.88 3.20 17.03
C GLN A 60 2.10 4.24 17.85
N THR A 61 1.61 5.27 17.17
CA THR A 61 0.71 6.23 17.78
C THR A 61 -0.68 5.60 17.95
N ALA A 62 -1.45 6.12 18.91
CA ALA A 62 -2.86 5.75 19.05
C ALA A 62 -3.59 5.91 17.72
N ALA A 63 -4.66 5.13 17.53
CA ALA A 63 -5.52 5.24 16.36
C ALA A 63 -5.79 6.71 16.02
N SER A 64 -5.55 7.10 14.79
CA SER A 64 -5.82 8.45 14.35
C SER A 64 -6.64 8.46 13.08
N HIS A 65 -7.56 9.42 13.03
CA HIS A 65 -8.40 9.71 11.89
C HIS A 65 -8.03 11.11 11.40
N ARG A 66 -7.52 11.24 10.17
CA ARG A 66 -7.07 12.51 9.61
C ARG A 66 -7.75 12.80 8.29
N GLU A 67 -8.43 13.93 8.24
CA GLU A 67 -8.94 14.49 7.00
C GLU A 67 -7.95 15.50 6.41
N LEU A 68 -7.70 15.38 5.13
CA LEU A 68 -6.89 16.31 4.34
C LEU A 68 -7.75 16.92 3.26
N ILE A 69 -7.76 18.25 3.23
CA ILE A 69 -8.45 18.99 2.17
C ILE A 69 -7.51 19.07 0.97
N HIS A 70 -7.93 18.49 -0.15
CA HIS A 70 -7.22 18.50 -1.42
C HIS A 70 -8.04 19.24 -2.48
N GLY A 71 -7.77 20.53 -2.61
CA GLY A 71 -8.49 21.41 -3.53
C GLY A 71 -9.77 22.02 -2.96
N TRP A 72 -10.32 22.99 -3.69
CA TRP A 72 -11.50 23.75 -3.26
C TRP A 72 -12.80 23.06 -3.62
N VAL A 73 -12.88 22.50 -4.82
CA VAL A 73 -14.10 21.90 -5.38
C VAL A 73 -13.78 20.64 -6.15
N GLY A 74 -14.59 19.60 -5.96
CA GLY A 74 -14.50 18.35 -6.68
C GLY A 74 -15.35 17.25 -6.05
N ASN A 75 -15.49 16.12 -6.72
CA ASN A 75 -16.23 14.97 -6.19
C ASN A 75 -15.31 13.79 -5.82
N SER A 76 -14.07 13.78 -6.30
CA SER A 76 -13.15 12.69 -6.02
C SER A 76 -12.60 12.76 -4.60
N ALA A 77 -12.62 11.65 -3.91
CA ALA A 77 -12.03 11.48 -2.58
C ALA A 77 -11.21 10.18 -2.52
N LYS A 78 -10.27 10.12 -1.59
CA LYS A 78 -9.46 8.94 -1.33
C LYS A 78 -9.57 8.55 0.13
N LEU A 79 -9.72 7.27 0.35
CA LEU A 79 -9.73 6.68 1.67
C LEU A 79 -8.52 5.73 1.77
N HIS A 80 -7.73 5.91 2.83
CA HIS A 80 -6.62 5.04 3.17
C HIS A 80 -6.77 4.60 4.62
N TRP A 81 -6.78 3.31 4.84
CA TRP A 81 -6.74 2.73 6.17
C TRP A 81 -5.46 1.91 6.32
N LEU A 82 -4.52 2.45 7.07
CA LEU A 82 -3.21 1.85 7.32
C LEU A 82 -3.24 1.05 8.62
N LEU A 83 -2.84 -0.20 8.56
CA LEU A 83 -2.73 -1.13 9.68
C LEU A 83 -1.25 -1.50 9.86
N PRO A 84 -0.60 -1.13 10.96
CA PRO A 84 0.75 -1.60 11.23
C PRO A 84 0.71 -3.11 11.50
N GLU A 85 1.63 -3.85 10.91
CA GLU A 85 1.81 -5.25 11.22
C GLU A 85 2.43 -5.39 12.63
N PRO A 86 2.04 -6.40 13.40
CA PRO A 86 2.79 -6.75 14.60
C PRO A 86 4.26 -6.99 14.25
N VAL A 87 5.18 -6.76 15.20
CA VAL A 87 6.62 -6.99 14.96
C VAL A 87 6.82 -8.40 14.43
N LEU A 88 7.28 -8.49 13.18
CA LEU A 88 7.42 -9.75 12.47
C LEU A 88 8.70 -10.45 12.90
N ASP A 89 8.58 -11.69 13.31
CA ASP A 89 9.62 -12.67 13.05
C ASP A 89 9.59 -12.97 11.54
N ASN A 90 10.75 -13.02 10.88
CA ASN A 90 10.92 -13.26 9.43
C ASN A 90 10.13 -14.46 8.87
N GLN A 91 9.60 -15.31 9.75
CA GLN A 91 8.82 -16.49 9.39
C GLN A 91 7.38 -16.19 8.95
N HIS A 92 6.90 -14.94 9.04
CA HIS A 92 5.49 -14.60 8.84
C HIS A 92 5.24 -13.70 7.63
N ASP A 93 6.25 -13.41 6.83
CA ASP A 93 6.14 -12.51 5.69
C ASP A 93 5.10 -12.98 4.67
N GLU A 94 5.14 -14.25 4.26
CA GLU A 94 4.17 -14.78 3.31
C GLU A 94 2.75 -14.88 3.86
N THR A 95 2.59 -14.98 5.17
CA THR A 95 1.27 -14.95 5.81
C THR A 95 0.61 -13.60 5.61
N TYR A 96 1.36 -12.50 5.78
CA TYR A 96 0.81 -11.15 5.58
C TYR A 96 0.62 -10.81 4.11
N ASP A 97 1.44 -11.34 3.19
CA ASP A 97 1.20 -11.24 1.76
C ASP A 97 -0.09 -11.94 1.35
N LEU A 98 -0.35 -13.11 1.93
CA LEU A 98 -1.59 -13.85 1.68
C LEU A 98 -2.81 -13.14 2.31
N LEU A 99 -2.65 -12.51 3.48
CA LEU A 99 -3.67 -11.67 4.09
C LEU A 99 -3.95 -10.43 3.24
N LYS A 100 -2.91 -9.80 2.68
CA LYS A 100 -3.06 -8.69 1.73
C LYS A 100 -3.91 -9.13 0.52
N ASP A 101 -3.62 -10.27 -0.07
CA ASP A 101 -4.40 -10.80 -1.19
C ASP A 101 -5.86 -11.08 -0.81
N TYR A 102 -6.09 -11.59 0.42
CA TYR A 102 -7.45 -11.83 0.90
C TYR A 102 -8.21 -10.51 1.13
N LEU A 103 -7.57 -9.53 1.73
CA LEU A 103 -8.17 -8.22 1.99
C LEU A 103 -8.41 -7.45 0.69
N ASP A 104 -7.52 -7.56 -0.29
CA ASP A 104 -7.72 -7.01 -1.63
C ASP A 104 -8.99 -7.57 -2.29
N TRP A 105 -9.13 -8.90 -2.29
CA TRP A 105 -10.35 -9.56 -2.76
C TRP A 105 -11.60 -9.15 -1.97
N ALA A 106 -11.51 -9.04 -0.64
CA ALA A 106 -12.62 -8.66 0.20
C ALA A 106 -13.06 -7.21 -0.05
N LEU A 107 -12.11 -6.29 -0.21
CA LEU A 107 -12.36 -4.90 -0.57
C LEU A 107 -13.08 -4.79 -1.91
N TYR A 108 -12.54 -5.45 -2.94
CA TYR A 108 -13.15 -5.46 -4.26
C TYR A 108 -14.59 -5.97 -4.21
N ARG A 109 -14.82 -7.06 -3.47
CA ARG A 109 -16.16 -7.63 -3.31
C ARG A 109 -17.12 -6.70 -2.58
N GLN A 110 -16.66 -6.03 -1.51
CA GLN A 110 -17.52 -5.16 -0.71
C GLN A 110 -17.72 -3.81 -1.39
N LEU A 111 -16.65 -3.08 -1.66
CA LEU A 111 -16.74 -1.70 -2.13
C LEU A 111 -17.15 -1.59 -3.59
N ARG A 112 -16.74 -2.53 -4.45
CA ARG A 112 -17.10 -2.49 -5.87
C ARG A 112 -18.35 -3.29 -6.21
N LEU A 113 -18.35 -4.60 -5.88
CA LEU A 113 -19.40 -5.48 -6.40
C LEU A 113 -20.71 -5.38 -5.62
N ARG A 114 -20.66 -5.20 -4.30
CA ARG A 114 -21.87 -5.12 -3.47
C ARG A 114 -22.44 -3.73 -3.36
N HIS A 115 -21.59 -2.74 -3.12
CA HIS A 115 -22.02 -1.37 -2.81
C HIS A 115 -21.80 -0.40 -3.96
N GLY A 116 -20.93 -0.71 -4.95
CA GLY A 116 -20.67 0.17 -6.09
C GLY A 116 -19.98 1.49 -5.73
N LEU A 117 -19.29 1.54 -4.58
CA LEU A 117 -18.72 2.77 -4.02
C LEU A 117 -17.37 3.13 -4.62
N SER A 118 -16.59 2.13 -5.07
CA SER A 118 -15.26 2.33 -5.65
C SER A 118 -15.08 1.47 -6.89
N TYR A 119 -14.45 2.05 -7.92
CA TYR A 119 -14.16 1.30 -9.14
C TYR A 119 -13.02 0.30 -8.96
N GLY A 120 -12.00 0.65 -8.22
CA GLY A 120 -10.80 -0.16 -8.04
C GLY A 120 -10.22 -0.02 -6.63
N PRO A 121 -10.91 -0.52 -5.58
CA PRO A 121 -10.31 -0.56 -4.26
C PRO A 121 -9.21 -1.62 -4.25
N TRP A 122 -8.13 -1.37 -3.47
CA TRP A 122 -6.99 -2.29 -3.41
C TRP A 122 -6.39 -2.35 -2.02
N ALA A 123 -5.74 -3.47 -1.73
CA ALA A 123 -4.88 -3.62 -0.56
C ALA A 123 -3.42 -3.65 -0.99
N GLU A 124 -2.56 -3.02 -0.22
CA GLU A 124 -1.12 -2.95 -0.45
C GLU A 124 -0.38 -3.28 0.84
N ARG A 125 0.77 -3.90 0.71
CA ARG A 125 1.67 -4.21 1.81
C ARG A 125 3.03 -3.60 1.54
N GLU A 126 3.54 -2.85 2.50
CA GLU A 126 4.86 -2.25 2.45
C GLU A 126 5.65 -2.61 3.71
N VAL A 127 6.94 -2.80 3.56
CA VAL A 127 7.86 -2.99 4.68
C VAL A 127 8.87 -1.84 4.68
N LEU A 128 8.82 -1.00 5.71
CA LEU A 128 9.70 0.15 5.86
C LEU A 128 10.50 -0.02 7.15
N GLY A 129 11.81 -0.11 7.02
CA GLY A 129 12.69 -0.19 8.20
C GLY A 129 12.45 -1.41 9.09
N GLY A 130 12.05 -2.53 8.51
CA GLY A 130 11.72 -3.75 9.26
C GLY A 130 10.34 -3.76 9.90
N VAL A 131 9.52 -2.73 9.66
CA VAL A 131 8.12 -2.67 10.08
C VAL A 131 7.21 -2.82 8.87
N GLY A 132 6.34 -3.82 8.89
CA GLY A 132 5.34 -4.05 7.87
C GLY A 132 4.09 -3.19 8.10
N PHE A 133 3.49 -2.75 7.00
CA PHE A 133 2.22 -2.02 6.98
C PHE A 133 1.33 -2.62 5.91
N LEU A 134 0.10 -2.86 6.27
CA LEU A 134 -0.93 -3.24 5.34
C LEU A 134 -1.93 -2.09 5.20
N SER A 135 -2.11 -1.58 3.99
CA SER A 135 -3.05 -0.50 3.70
C SER A 135 -4.23 -0.99 2.88
N LEU A 136 -5.41 -0.52 3.25
CA LEU A 136 -6.66 -0.69 2.50
C LEU A 136 -7.01 0.65 1.88
N ASN A 137 -7.16 0.67 0.56
CA ASN A 137 -7.24 1.91 -0.19
C ASN A 137 -8.46 1.90 -1.11
N ALA A 138 -9.09 3.07 -1.27
CA ALA A 138 -10.18 3.24 -2.22
C ALA A 138 -10.24 4.67 -2.75
N ASP A 139 -10.38 4.78 -4.08
CA ASP A 139 -10.81 6.02 -4.73
C ASP A 139 -12.34 6.03 -4.80
N LEU A 140 -12.95 7.10 -4.33
CA LEU A 140 -14.39 7.20 -4.08
C LEU A 140 -14.94 8.53 -4.58
N GLU A 141 -16.25 8.57 -4.81
CA GLU A 141 -16.95 9.86 -4.80
C GLU A 141 -17.04 10.39 -3.36
N ARG A 142 -16.88 11.70 -3.18
CA ARG A 142 -16.88 12.34 -1.86
C ARG A 142 -18.12 12.02 -1.02
N GLU A 143 -19.26 11.91 -1.67
CA GLU A 143 -20.55 11.60 -1.03
C GLU A 143 -20.63 10.17 -0.50
N ASN A 144 -19.81 9.26 -1.02
CA ASN A 144 -19.78 7.85 -0.64
C ASN A 144 -18.79 7.55 0.50
N LEU A 145 -18.09 8.55 1.02
CA LEU A 145 -17.05 8.35 2.04
C LEU A 145 -17.59 7.70 3.31
N ASP A 146 -18.65 8.23 3.87
CA ASP A 146 -19.21 7.76 5.15
C ASP A 146 -19.73 6.32 5.01
N GLU A 147 -20.36 6.00 3.88
CA GLU A 147 -20.80 4.64 3.59
C GLU A 147 -19.61 3.69 3.41
N ALA A 148 -18.56 4.12 2.71
CA ALA A 148 -17.36 3.32 2.53
C ALA A 148 -16.63 3.04 3.84
N GLU A 149 -16.51 4.01 4.73
CA GLU A 149 -15.98 3.82 6.08
C GLU A 149 -16.81 2.78 6.86
N GLN A 150 -18.13 2.92 6.84
CA GLN A 150 -19.01 1.97 7.51
C GLN A 150 -18.85 0.55 6.97
N VAL A 151 -18.81 0.40 5.65
CA VAL A 151 -18.57 -0.90 4.99
C VAL A 151 -17.24 -1.52 5.42
N LEU A 152 -16.19 -0.72 5.57
CA LEU A 152 -14.89 -1.22 6.04
C LEU A 152 -14.92 -1.58 7.54
N HIS A 153 -15.62 -0.82 8.35
CA HIS A 153 -15.83 -1.18 9.77
C HIS A 153 -16.62 -2.48 9.92
N ASP A 154 -17.66 -2.67 9.11
CA ASP A 154 -18.47 -3.89 9.12
C ASP A 154 -17.64 -5.09 8.61
N LEU A 155 -16.84 -4.91 7.57
CA LEU A 155 -15.89 -5.92 7.09
C LEU A 155 -14.90 -6.33 8.19
N LYS A 156 -14.30 -5.35 8.88
CA LYS A 156 -13.44 -5.62 10.04
C LYS A 156 -14.14 -6.43 11.11
N ALA A 157 -15.33 -6.02 11.50
CA ALA A 157 -16.12 -6.70 12.52
C ALA A 157 -16.46 -8.14 12.12
N GLN A 158 -16.84 -8.35 10.84
CA GLN A 158 -17.09 -9.66 10.29
C GLN A 158 -15.83 -10.54 10.32
N LEU A 159 -14.71 -10.03 9.86
CA LEU A 159 -13.45 -10.78 9.83
C LEU A 159 -12.94 -11.14 11.22
N LEU A 160 -13.13 -10.27 12.20
CA LEU A 160 -12.78 -10.57 13.60
C LEU A 160 -13.67 -11.65 14.20
N LYS A 161 -14.94 -11.70 13.82
CA LYS A 161 -15.92 -12.66 14.30
C LYS A 161 -15.79 -14.02 13.61
N ASP A 162 -15.82 -14.02 12.28
CA ASP A 162 -15.98 -15.23 11.47
C ASP A 162 -14.63 -15.78 10.95
N GLY A 163 -13.60 -14.93 10.89
CA GLY A 163 -12.30 -15.25 10.29
C GLY A 163 -12.34 -15.25 8.75
N LEU A 164 -11.33 -15.86 8.16
CA LEU A 164 -11.19 -16.04 6.72
C LEU A 164 -12.11 -17.16 6.23
N ASP A 165 -12.78 -16.94 5.11
CA ASP A 165 -13.52 -18.01 4.43
C ASP A 165 -12.56 -19.10 3.91
N PRO A 166 -12.71 -20.37 4.35
CA PRO A 166 -11.75 -21.43 4.03
C PRO A 166 -11.57 -21.68 2.52
N ALA A 167 -12.66 -21.60 1.75
CA ALA A 167 -12.61 -21.84 0.32
C ALA A 167 -11.85 -20.71 -0.41
N THR A 168 -12.13 -19.48 -0.04
CA THR A 168 -11.42 -18.30 -0.57
C THR A 168 -9.95 -18.31 -0.19
N PHE A 169 -9.63 -18.61 1.09
CA PHE A 169 -8.26 -18.74 1.55
C PHE A 169 -7.49 -19.78 0.72
N THR A 170 -8.03 -20.98 0.57
CA THR A 170 -7.38 -22.05 -0.21
C THR A 170 -7.15 -21.64 -1.66
N ARG A 171 -8.14 -21.00 -2.29
CA ARG A 171 -8.02 -20.50 -3.67
C ARG A 171 -6.93 -19.45 -3.82
N LEU A 172 -6.86 -18.49 -2.89
CA LEU A 172 -5.83 -17.44 -2.91
C LEU A 172 -4.45 -17.99 -2.62
N GLN A 173 -4.33 -18.95 -1.70
CA GLN A 173 -3.08 -19.65 -1.43
C GLN A 173 -2.56 -20.37 -2.68
N GLN A 174 -3.42 -21.09 -3.39
CA GLN A 174 -3.05 -21.74 -4.65
C GLN A 174 -2.65 -20.72 -5.72
N ALA A 175 -3.36 -19.60 -5.82
CA ALA A 175 -3.01 -18.52 -6.74
C ALA A 175 -1.65 -17.89 -6.40
N ALA A 176 -1.36 -17.70 -5.11
CA ALA A 176 -0.06 -17.18 -4.64
C ALA A 176 1.09 -18.14 -4.98
N ILE A 177 0.91 -19.46 -4.77
CA ILE A 177 1.88 -20.49 -5.19
C ILE A 177 2.10 -20.47 -6.71
N ALA A 178 1.02 -20.39 -7.50
CA ALA A 178 1.12 -20.32 -8.94
C ALA A 178 1.89 -19.07 -9.41
N ARG A 179 1.67 -17.91 -8.79
CA ARG A 179 2.43 -16.67 -9.10
C ARG A 179 3.93 -16.86 -8.92
N GLN A 180 4.39 -17.61 -7.92
CA GLN A 180 5.83 -17.89 -7.75
C GLN A 180 6.42 -18.62 -8.95
N ALA A 181 5.68 -19.58 -9.53
CA ALA A 181 6.11 -20.27 -10.74
C ALA A 181 6.16 -19.35 -11.98
N TRP A 182 5.29 -18.33 -12.05
CA TRP A 182 5.32 -17.33 -13.12
C TRP A 182 6.43 -16.27 -12.91
N ALA A 183 6.72 -15.92 -11.65
CA ALA A 183 7.74 -14.93 -11.31
C ALA A 183 9.16 -15.30 -11.77
N VAL A 184 9.41 -16.58 -12.06
CA VAL A 184 10.72 -17.06 -12.52
C VAL A 184 10.77 -17.36 -14.03
N GLN A 185 9.76 -16.96 -14.79
CA GLN A 185 9.73 -17.17 -16.23
C GLN A 185 10.43 -16.05 -17.00
N GLY A 186 11.51 -16.41 -17.68
CA GLY A 186 12.34 -15.47 -18.44
C GLY A 186 13.45 -14.82 -17.61
N ASN A 187 14.49 -14.38 -18.30
CA ASN A 187 15.73 -13.93 -17.66
C ASN A 187 15.55 -12.69 -16.78
N SER A 188 14.76 -11.72 -17.25
CA SER A 188 14.49 -10.49 -16.47
C SER A 188 13.71 -10.81 -15.20
N ALA A 189 12.62 -11.55 -15.32
CA ALA A 189 11.80 -11.92 -14.18
C ALA A 189 12.57 -12.76 -13.15
N LEU A 190 13.45 -13.64 -13.64
CA LEU A 190 14.32 -14.43 -12.77
C LEU A 190 15.38 -13.57 -12.07
N ALA A 191 15.93 -12.55 -12.73
CA ALA A 191 16.84 -11.60 -12.09
C ALA A 191 16.15 -10.80 -10.99
N ASP A 192 14.95 -10.30 -11.25
CA ASP A 192 14.12 -9.58 -10.26
C ASP A 192 13.74 -10.49 -9.07
N TYR A 193 13.44 -11.75 -9.35
CA TYR A 193 13.18 -12.74 -8.30
C TYR A 193 14.39 -12.93 -7.38
N TYR A 194 15.59 -13.15 -7.94
CA TYR A 194 16.80 -13.30 -7.13
C TYR A 194 17.19 -12.02 -6.41
N TRP A 195 16.91 -10.86 -6.99
CA TRP A 195 17.11 -9.58 -6.32
C TRP A 195 16.19 -9.44 -5.10
N SER A 196 14.91 -9.73 -5.23
CA SER A 196 13.95 -9.67 -4.12
C SER A 196 14.24 -10.72 -3.04
N ALA A 197 14.77 -11.88 -3.43
CA ALA A 197 15.13 -12.96 -2.52
C ALA A 197 16.56 -12.84 -1.94
N ALA A 198 17.32 -11.80 -2.29
CA ALA A 198 18.72 -11.67 -1.85
C ALA A 198 18.87 -11.63 -0.33
N GLY A 199 17.87 -11.06 0.39
CA GLY A 199 17.83 -11.07 1.86
C GLY A 199 17.57 -12.44 2.49
N ASP A 200 17.02 -13.39 1.71
CA ASP A 200 16.71 -14.77 2.16
C ASP A 200 17.84 -15.76 1.85
N TYR A 201 18.94 -15.26 1.24
CA TYR A 201 20.07 -16.10 0.91
C TYR A 201 20.86 -16.46 2.16
N ASP A 202 20.77 -17.69 2.57
CA ASP A 202 21.52 -18.22 3.72
C ASP A 202 22.22 -19.54 3.36
N ASN A 203 23.47 -19.67 3.80
CA ASN A 203 24.26 -20.87 3.63
C ASN A 203 24.32 -21.43 2.20
N GLY A 204 24.33 -20.54 1.19
CA GLY A 204 24.40 -20.94 -0.22
C GLY A 204 23.06 -21.30 -0.85
N HIS A 205 21.95 -21.12 -0.16
CA HIS A 205 20.62 -21.48 -0.65
C HIS A 205 19.64 -20.32 -0.54
N PHE A 206 18.81 -20.18 -1.58
CA PHE A 206 17.62 -19.34 -1.50
C PHE A 206 16.49 -20.15 -0.87
N SER A 207 15.70 -19.51 -0.04
CA SER A 207 14.48 -20.10 0.49
C SER A 207 13.46 -20.30 -0.66
N ASP A 208 12.54 -21.25 -0.48
CA ASP A 208 11.47 -21.55 -1.43
C ASP A 208 10.15 -20.90 -0.94
N PRO A 209 9.75 -19.73 -1.51
CA PRO A 209 8.54 -19.06 -1.10
C PRO A 209 7.28 -19.89 -1.36
N ALA A 210 7.24 -20.65 -2.44
CA ALA A 210 6.08 -21.50 -2.74
C ALA A 210 5.87 -22.58 -1.66
N LYS A 211 6.96 -23.15 -1.15
CA LYS A 211 6.90 -24.11 -0.06
C LYS A 211 6.45 -23.46 1.25
N ARG A 212 6.94 -22.24 1.55
CA ARG A 212 6.50 -21.48 2.74
C ARG A 212 5.02 -21.12 2.65
N ILE A 213 4.56 -20.56 1.51
CA ILE A 213 3.14 -20.25 1.28
C ILE A 213 2.27 -21.50 1.46
N LYS A 214 2.69 -22.65 0.91
CA LYS A 214 1.96 -23.91 1.04
C LYS A 214 1.85 -24.41 2.48
N ALA A 215 2.82 -24.06 3.32
CA ALA A 215 2.84 -24.46 4.73
C ALA A 215 1.91 -23.64 5.63
N ILE A 216 1.45 -22.46 5.17
CA ILE A 216 0.56 -21.58 5.93
C ILE A 216 -0.79 -22.27 6.16
N LYS A 217 -1.16 -22.44 7.42
CA LYS A 217 -2.46 -23.01 7.81
C LYS A 217 -3.49 -21.90 8.00
N LEU A 218 -4.76 -22.23 7.76
CA LEU A 218 -5.88 -21.31 7.95
C LEU A 218 -5.92 -20.73 9.38
N ASP A 219 -5.69 -21.54 10.41
CA ASP A 219 -5.71 -21.09 11.79
C ASP A 219 -4.59 -20.08 12.08
N GLN A 220 -3.41 -20.30 11.52
CA GLN A 220 -2.28 -19.37 11.60
C GLN A 220 -2.60 -18.04 10.92
N ALA A 221 -3.16 -18.09 9.70
CA ALA A 221 -3.59 -16.90 8.99
C ALA A 221 -4.72 -16.15 9.73
N ASN A 222 -5.65 -16.86 10.34
CA ASN A 222 -6.70 -16.27 11.17
C ASN A 222 -6.15 -15.61 12.44
N GLN A 223 -5.11 -16.18 13.05
CA GLN A 223 -4.45 -15.56 14.19
C GLN A 223 -3.76 -14.26 13.76
N ALA A 224 -2.96 -14.30 12.70
CA ALA A 224 -2.29 -13.11 12.16
C ALA A 224 -3.28 -12.01 11.76
N LEU A 225 -4.40 -12.39 11.13
CA LEU A 225 -5.49 -11.45 10.80
C LEU A 225 -6.06 -10.77 12.05
N ARG A 226 -6.34 -11.52 13.10
CA ARG A 226 -6.85 -10.94 14.35
C ARG A 226 -5.85 -10.00 15.00
N GLU A 227 -4.59 -10.34 15.01
CA GLU A 227 -3.52 -9.49 15.53
C GLU A 227 -3.39 -8.20 14.73
N LEU A 228 -3.44 -8.28 13.39
CA LEU A 228 -3.43 -7.14 12.51
C LEU A 228 -4.64 -6.22 12.74
N LEU A 229 -5.86 -6.78 12.73
CA LEU A 229 -7.09 -6.00 12.86
C LEU A 229 -7.35 -5.44 14.26
N LYS A 230 -6.68 -5.96 15.30
CA LYS A 230 -6.70 -5.39 16.66
C LYS A 230 -5.78 -4.18 16.81
N GLN A 231 -4.83 -4.00 15.91
CA GLN A 231 -3.94 -2.85 15.97
C GLN A 231 -4.73 -1.55 15.80
N PRO A 232 -4.29 -0.46 16.46
CA PRO A 232 -4.83 0.86 16.20
C PRO A 232 -4.48 1.24 14.75
N GLY A 233 -5.49 1.35 13.90
CA GLY A 233 -5.31 1.75 12.53
C GLY A 233 -5.18 3.27 12.38
N TYR A 234 -4.57 3.70 11.30
CA TYR A 234 -4.51 5.09 10.91
C TYR A 234 -5.41 5.31 9.68
N TRP A 235 -6.42 6.16 9.85
CA TRP A 235 -7.32 6.55 8.77
C TRP A 235 -6.88 7.89 8.19
N ARG A 236 -6.80 7.94 6.88
CA ARG A 236 -6.54 9.15 6.12
C ARG A 236 -7.57 9.29 5.03
N ILE A 237 -8.30 10.39 5.07
CA ILE A 237 -9.27 10.77 4.05
C ILE A 237 -8.75 12.01 3.34
N GLU A 238 -8.66 11.96 2.03
CA GLU A 238 -8.37 13.11 1.19
C GLU A 238 -9.63 13.45 0.43
N LYS A 239 -10.12 14.69 0.58
CA LYS A 239 -11.33 15.15 -0.08
C LYS A 239 -11.24 16.63 -0.42
N PRO A 240 -11.94 17.12 -1.45
CA PRO A 240 -12.07 18.55 -1.69
C PRO A 240 -12.95 19.20 -0.62
N LEU A 241 -12.76 20.53 -0.43
CA LEU A 241 -13.51 21.30 0.56
C LEU A 241 -15.02 21.28 0.26
N PHE A 242 -15.40 21.47 -1.01
CA PHE A 242 -16.79 21.44 -1.47
C PHE A 242 -16.97 20.41 -2.58
N SER A 243 -18.11 19.71 -2.60
CA SER A 243 -18.54 18.96 -3.78
C SER A 243 -19.24 19.88 -4.79
N TYR A 244 -19.28 19.46 -6.05
CA TYR A 244 -20.07 20.18 -7.07
C TYR A 244 -21.55 20.25 -6.68
N ASP A 245 -22.08 19.20 -6.05
CA ASP A 245 -23.46 19.16 -5.58
C ASP A 245 -23.70 20.17 -4.45
N THR A 246 -22.80 20.24 -3.47
CA THR A 246 -22.88 21.26 -2.41
C THR A 246 -22.91 22.68 -2.99
N LEU A 247 -22.10 22.95 -4.00
CA LEU A 247 -22.08 24.28 -4.65
C LEU A 247 -23.34 24.53 -5.45
N SER A 248 -23.87 23.57 -6.20
CA SER A 248 -25.09 23.70 -6.99
C SER A 248 -26.31 23.96 -6.10
N TRP A 249 -26.47 23.22 -5.02
CA TRP A 249 -27.54 23.41 -4.03
C TRP A 249 -27.40 24.74 -3.30
N SER A 250 -26.19 25.12 -2.90
CA SER A 250 -25.94 26.42 -2.27
C SER A 250 -26.24 27.58 -3.21
N GLY A 251 -25.85 27.46 -4.47
CA GLY A 251 -26.18 28.45 -5.53
C GLY A 251 -27.67 28.55 -5.78
N ALA A 252 -28.38 27.45 -5.90
CA ALA A 252 -29.83 27.39 -6.02
C ALA A 252 -30.55 28.04 -4.84
N GLY A 253 -30.08 27.74 -3.62
CA GLY A 253 -30.59 28.34 -2.38
C GLY A 253 -30.41 29.87 -2.35
N LEU A 254 -29.25 30.37 -2.71
CA LEU A 254 -28.99 31.81 -2.80
C LEU A 254 -29.86 32.49 -3.85
N LEU A 255 -30.04 31.87 -5.01
CA LEU A 255 -30.93 32.38 -6.05
C LEU A 255 -32.39 32.45 -5.55
N ALA A 256 -32.87 31.42 -4.87
CA ALA A 256 -34.20 31.40 -4.28
C ALA A 256 -34.39 32.53 -3.26
N LEU A 257 -33.41 32.75 -2.38
CA LEU A 257 -33.45 33.86 -1.40
C LEU A 257 -33.43 35.20 -2.06
N MET A 258 -32.66 35.41 -3.14
CA MET A 258 -32.66 36.67 -3.92
C MET A 258 -34.01 36.91 -4.58
N VAL A 259 -34.64 35.86 -5.14
CA VAL A 259 -35.99 36.00 -5.76
C VAL A 259 -37.03 36.33 -4.68
N ILE A 260 -37.02 35.67 -3.52
CA ILE A 260 -37.92 35.96 -2.41
C ILE A 260 -37.75 37.42 -1.93
N GLY A 261 -36.49 37.83 -1.73
CA GLY A 261 -36.15 39.18 -1.33
C GLY A 261 -36.64 40.23 -2.36
N TRP A 262 -36.41 39.96 -3.63
CA TRP A 262 -36.89 40.85 -4.71
C TRP A 262 -38.42 40.96 -4.76
N VAL A 263 -39.12 39.83 -4.63
CA VAL A 263 -40.60 39.82 -4.56
C VAL A 263 -41.12 40.57 -3.33
N GLY A 264 -40.45 40.39 -2.19
CA GLY A 264 -40.76 41.08 -0.94
C GLY A 264 -40.62 42.61 -1.09
N VAL A 265 -39.51 43.07 -1.62
CA VAL A 265 -39.24 44.49 -1.89
C VAL A 265 -40.27 45.07 -2.89
N ARG A 266 -40.58 44.31 -3.94
CA ARG A 266 -41.56 44.74 -4.97
C ARG A 266 -42.98 44.84 -4.38
N ARG A 267 -43.38 43.91 -3.49
CA ARG A 267 -44.69 43.97 -2.80
C ARG A 267 -44.73 45.10 -1.79
N TYR A 268 -43.64 45.38 -1.08
CA TYR A 268 -43.57 46.50 -0.13
C TYR A 268 -43.70 47.83 -0.85
N ARG A 269 -42.96 48.05 -1.95
CA ARG A 269 -43.08 49.28 -2.76
C ARG A 269 -44.50 49.55 -3.26
N LYS A 270 -45.22 48.48 -3.70
CA LYS A 270 -46.61 48.61 -4.15
C LYS A 270 -47.63 48.88 -3.02
N ARG A 271 -47.23 48.76 -1.75
CA ARG A 271 -48.10 49.10 -0.60
C ARG A 271 -47.86 50.52 -0.10
N VAL A 272 -46.80 51.16 -0.48
CA VAL A 272 -46.38 52.50 -0.04
C VAL A 272 -46.73 53.55 -1.10
N GLU A 273 -46.96 53.15 -2.33
CA GLU A 273 -47.64 53.95 -3.38
C GLU A 273 -49.18 53.81 -3.26
#